data_6b513fec4fbe07481ddfb724bc7f9b50
#
_entry.id   6b513fec4fbe07481ddfb724bc7f9b50
#
_cell.length_a   1.000
_cell.length_b   1.000
_cell.length_c   1.000
_cell.angle_alpha   90.00
_cell.angle_beta   90.00
_cell.angle_gamma   90.00
#
_symmetry.space_group_name_H-M   'P 1'
#
loop_
_entity.id
_entity.type
_entity.pdbx_description
1 polymer ?
#
loop_
_entity_poly.entity_id
_entity_poly.type
_entity_poly.pdbx_seq_one_letter_code
_entity_poly.pdbx_strand_id
1 'polypeptide(L)'
;AASDYFSQAVAVSDIVWTYSGVRPLDDTLEGNASTASRDYHIKVSDQNGQAPLISIYGGKITTFRKLSEQAVAELGEYIELTGQPWTDHTPLPGGDFPMDGRAALADKLAAGYPFLGLEVCRRMVSAYGTLAWKMLGDAKTTDDLGQDFGGGLFGCEVRWLVAREFALTAEDILWRRSKLGLVVSPAQAAVLDGWLKEVGA
;
A
#
# COMPACT_ATOMS: atom_id res chain seq x y z
N ALA A 1 -0.73 -14.31 -24.97
CA ALA A 1 -1.91 -13.72 -24.30
C ALA A 1 -1.87 -12.18 -24.32
N ALA A 2 -0.92 -11.50 -23.68
CA ALA A 2 -0.91 -10.02 -23.66
C ALA A 2 -0.82 -9.43 -25.08
N SER A 3 0.10 -9.96 -25.91
CA SER A 3 0.33 -9.50 -27.28
C SER A 3 -0.90 -9.60 -28.20
N ASP A 4 -1.89 -10.43 -27.84
CA ASP A 4 -3.11 -10.62 -28.64
C ASP A 4 -4.07 -9.43 -28.51
N TYR A 5 -3.86 -8.56 -27.52
CA TYR A 5 -4.70 -7.40 -27.22
C TYR A 5 -4.07 -6.04 -27.56
N PHE A 6 -2.79 -6.04 -27.96
CA PHE A 6 -2.08 -4.82 -28.30
C PHE A 6 -1.69 -4.80 -29.78
N SER A 7 -1.69 -3.62 -30.38
CA SER A 7 -1.26 -3.43 -31.78
C SER A 7 0.24 -3.74 -31.97
N GLN A 8 1.03 -3.60 -30.93
CA GLN A 8 2.44 -3.99 -30.88
C GLN A 8 2.62 -5.17 -29.94
N ALA A 9 3.25 -6.23 -30.42
CA ALA A 9 3.53 -7.40 -29.61
C ALA A 9 4.52 -7.07 -28.48
N VAL A 10 4.25 -7.56 -27.28
CA VAL A 10 5.12 -7.42 -26.11
C VAL A 10 6.16 -8.54 -26.12
N ALA A 11 7.44 -8.19 -26.10
CA ALA A 11 8.56 -9.13 -26.04
C ALA A 11 9.06 -9.30 -24.60
N VAL A 12 9.82 -10.36 -24.35
CA VAL A 12 10.44 -10.58 -23.02
C VAL A 12 11.44 -9.47 -22.69
N SER A 13 12.12 -8.90 -23.70
CA SER A 13 13.01 -7.76 -23.55
C SER A 13 12.34 -6.47 -23.06
N ASP A 14 11.02 -6.37 -23.17
CA ASP A 14 10.26 -5.19 -22.74
C ASP A 14 9.92 -5.24 -21.24
N ILE A 15 10.23 -6.37 -20.57
CA ILE A 15 9.99 -6.54 -19.14
C ILE A 15 11.02 -5.75 -18.35
N VAL A 16 10.59 -4.73 -17.64
CA VAL A 16 11.46 -3.87 -16.83
C VAL A 16 11.54 -4.30 -15.38
N TRP A 17 10.53 -5.04 -14.89
CA TRP A 17 10.50 -5.54 -13.51
C TRP A 17 9.48 -6.68 -13.36
N THR A 18 9.74 -7.61 -12.43
CA THR A 18 8.87 -8.74 -12.14
C THR A 18 8.66 -8.90 -10.64
N TYR A 19 7.53 -9.47 -10.26
CA TYR A 19 7.26 -9.86 -8.87
C TYR A 19 6.50 -11.17 -8.83
N SER A 20 6.58 -11.84 -7.70
CA SER A 20 5.80 -13.03 -7.40
C SER A 20 5.29 -12.98 -5.96
N GLY A 21 4.27 -13.78 -5.67
CA GLY A 21 3.70 -13.89 -4.34
C GLY A 21 3.13 -15.29 -4.10
N VAL A 22 3.01 -15.66 -2.83
CA VAL A 22 2.43 -16.93 -2.38
C VAL A 22 1.10 -16.64 -1.70
N ARG A 23 0.12 -17.50 -1.93
CA ARG A 23 -1.18 -17.46 -1.23
C ARG A 23 -1.20 -18.54 -0.15
N PRO A 24 -1.49 -18.20 1.11
CA PRO A 24 -1.68 -19.18 2.17
C PRO A 24 -3.06 -19.84 1.99
N LEU A 25 -3.12 -20.93 1.25
CA LEU A 25 -4.34 -21.73 1.10
C LEU A 25 -4.39 -22.79 2.20
N ASP A 26 -5.61 -23.18 2.62
CA ASP A 26 -5.79 -24.26 3.58
C ASP A 26 -5.65 -25.63 2.88
N ASP A 27 -4.72 -26.44 3.32
CA ASP A 27 -4.46 -27.80 2.80
C ASP A 27 -5.57 -28.81 3.09
N THR A 28 -6.51 -28.47 3.97
CA THR A 28 -7.65 -29.36 4.30
C THR A 28 -8.70 -29.44 3.21
N LEU A 29 -8.56 -28.63 2.16
CA LEU A 29 -9.43 -28.69 0.99
C LEU A 29 -8.87 -29.77 0.04
N GLU A 30 -9.46 -30.95 0.05
CA GLU A 30 -9.21 -32.01 -0.94
C GLU A 30 -9.42 -31.44 -2.34
N GLY A 31 -8.33 -31.22 -3.08
CA GLY A 31 -8.42 -30.72 -4.45
C GLY A 31 -7.12 -30.11 -4.97
N ASN A 32 -7.11 -29.83 -6.26
CA ASN A 32 -5.98 -29.18 -6.92
C ASN A 32 -5.87 -27.72 -6.46
N ALA A 33 -4.69 -27.18 -6.26
CA ALA A 33 -4.45 -25.78 -5.85
C ALA A 33 -5.17 -24.74 -6.73
N SER A 34 -5.50 -25.10 -7.98
CA SER A 34 -6.28 -24.28 -8.90
C SER A 34 -7.77 -24.17 -8.56
N THR A 35 -8.34 -25.15 -7.83
CA THR A 35 -9.75 -25.25 -7.45
C THR A 35 -9.99 -24.88 -5.99
N ALA A 36 -8.92 -24.68 -5.20
CA ALA A 36 -9.01 -24.30 -3.79
C ALA A 36 -9.77 -22.98 -3.64
N SER A 37 -10.68 -22.93 -2.66
CA SER A 37 -11.41 -21.72 -2.33
C SER A 37 -10.45 -20.57 -2.01
N ARG A 38 -10.76 -19.38 -2.50
CA ARG A 38 -10.02 -18.15 -2.18
C ARG A 38 -10.68 -17.37 -1.04
N ASP A 39 -11.73 -17.92 -0.46
CA ASP A 39 -12.36 -17.34 0.72
C ASP A 39 -11.52 -17.65 1.96
N TYR A 40 -11.64 -16.80 2.97
CA TYR A 40 -10.90 -17.02 4.21
C TYR A 40 -11.61 -18.02 5.12
N HIS A 41 -10.82 -18.69 5.93
CA HIS A 41 -11.29 -19.54 7.02
C HIS A 41 -10.63 -19.09 8.32
N ILE A 42 -11.46 -18.96 9.37
CA ILE A 42 -10.99 -18.66 10.72
C ILE A 42 -11.10 -19.96 11.52
N LYS A 43 -9.99 -20.40 12.10
CA LYS A 43 -9.92 -21.55 13.00
C LYS A 43 -9.50 -21.08 14.39
N VAL A 44 -10.31 -21.37 15.36
CA VAL A 44 -9.96 -21.14 16.77
C VAL A 44 -9.52 -22.49 17.35
N SER A 45 -8.36 -22.51 17.98
CA SER A 45 -7.87 -23.66 18.74
C SER A 45 -7.73 -23.25 20.21
N ASP A 46 -8.53 -23.87 21.04
CA ASP A 46 -8.45 -23.79 22.50
C ASP A 46 -7.96 -25.15 23.02
N GLN A 47 -6.82 -25.17 23.67
CA GLN A 47 -6.27 -26.38 24.28
C GLN A 47 -6.52 -26.33 25.80
N ASN A 48 -7.63 -26.90 26.26
CA ASN A 48 -7.91 -27.18 27.67
C ASN A 48 -7.79 -25.95 28.60
N GLY A 49 -8.41 -24.84 28.23
CA GLY A 49 -8.42 -23.61 29.04
C GLY A 49 -7.12 -22.78 28.99
N GLN A 50 -6.26 -23.04 28.02
CA GLN A 50 -5.13 -22.16 27.71
C GLN A 50 -5.59 -21.00 26.80
N ALA A 51 -4.71 -20.02 26.59
CA ALA A 51 -5.00 -18.91 25.71
C ALA A 51 -5.35 -19.40 24.30
N PRO A 52 -6.49 -18.99 23.72
CA PRO A 52 -6.92 -19.43 22.40
C PRO A 52 -5.99 -18.87 21.32
N LEU A 53 -5.77 -19.66 20.27
CA LEU A 53 -5.09 -19.25 19.07
C LEU A 53 -6.11 -19.13 17.94
N ILE A 54 -6.22 -17.93 17.36
CA ILE A 54 -7.02 -17.69 16.15
C ILE A 54 -6.10 -17.73 14.95
N SER A 55 -6.33 -18.71 14.07
CA SER A 55 -5.57 -18.88 12.82
C SER A 55 -6.45 -18.49 11.64
N ILE A 56 -5.93 -17.66 10.76
CA ILE A 56 -6.62 -17.15 9.57
C ILE A 56 -5.90 -17.68 8.33
N TYR A 57 -6.66 -18.34 7.45
CA TYR A 57 -6.16 -18.91 6.21
C TYR A 57 -6.90 -18.33 5.00
N GLY A 58 -6.17 -18.10 3.91
CA GLY A 58 -6.75 -17.61 2.67
C GLY A 58 -7.17 -16.14 2.72
N GLY A 59 -8.21 -15.81 1.97
CA GLY A 59 -8.77 -14.46 1.87
C GLY A 59 -8.29 -13.66 0.67
N LYS A 60 -9.04 -12.62 0.39
CA LYS A 60 -8.77 -11.63 -0.66
C LYS A 60 -8.54 -10.28 -0.02
N ILE A 61 -7.71 -9.44 -0.63
CA ILE A 61 -7.51 -8.07 -0.16
C ILE A 61 -8.82 -7.28 -0.08
N THR A 62 -9.77 -7.59 -0.95
CA THR A 62 -11.10 -6.94 -0.96
C THR A 62 -12.02 -7.36 0.18
N THR A 63 -11.72 -8.44 0.90
CA THR A 63 -12.53 -8.94 2.03
C THR A 63 -11.92 -8.61 3.39
N PHE A 64 -10.79 -7.90 3.43
CA PHE A 64 -10.02 -7.64 4.66
C PHE A 64 -10.85 -7.04 5.79
N ARG A 65 -11.75 -6.09 5.49
CA ARG A 65 -12.58 -5.41 6.48
C ARG A 65 -13.52 -6.41 7.19
N LYS A 66 -14.25 -7.22 6.40
CA LYS A 66 -15.15 -8.24 6.94
C LYS A 66 -14.40 -9.33 7.70
N LEU A 67 -13.28 -9.76 7.17
CA LEU A 67 -12.39 -10.72 7.83
C LEU A 67 -11.93 -10.19 9.20
N SER A 68 -11.51 -8.92 9.26
CA SER A 68 -11.06 -8.32 10.51
C SER A 68 -12.18 -8.20 11.54
N GLU A 69 -13.39 -7.77 11.13
CA GLU A 69 -14.56 -7.74 12.02
C GLU A 69 -14.90 -9.12 12.56
N GLN A 70 -14.89 -10.15 11.70
CA GLN A 70 -15.17 -11.51 12.13
C GLN A 70 -14.08 -12.05 13.07
N ALA A 71 -12.81 -11.81 12.77
CA ALA A 71 -11.72 -12.23 13.66
C ALA A 71 -11.81 -11.58 15.05
N VAL A 72 -12.21 -10.30 15.11
CA VAL A 72 -12.45 -9.61 16.37
C VAL A 72 -13.68 -10.20 17.08
N ALA A 73 -14.75 -10.53 16.35
CA ALA A 73 -15.94 -11.15 16.95
C ALA A 73 -15.62 -12.51 17.57
N GLU A 74 -14.80 -13.35 16.91
CA GLU A 74 -14.33 -14.64 17.48
C GLU A 74 -13.51 -14.42 18.77
N LEU A 75 -12.73 -13.34 18.86
CA LEU A 75 -12.03 -12.99 20.11
C LEU A 75 -12.99 -12.64 21.24
N GLY A 76 -14.18 -12.13 20.93
CA GLY A 76 -15.21 -11.79 21.91
C GLY A 76 -15.71 -12.95 22.77
N GLU A 77 -15.52 -14.19 22.32
CA GLU A 77 -15.79 -15.40 23.10
C GLU A 77 -14.80 -15.58 24.29
N TYR A 78 -13.63 -14.93 24.24
CA TYR A 78 -12.52 -15.12 25.17
C TYR A 78 -12.14 -13.87 25.94
N ILE A 79 -12.43 -12.69 25.41
CA ILE A 79 -12.13 -11.39 26.03
C ILE A 79 -13.34 -10.48 25.94
N GLU A 80 -13.51 -9.62 26.93
CA GLU A 80 -14.54 -8.58 26.88
C GLU A 80 -14.20 -7.54 25.80
N LEU A 81 -15.08 -7.43 24.80
CA LEU A 81 -14.96 -6.42 23.75
C LEU A 81 -15.70 -5.15 24.17
N THR A 82 -15.05 -4.02 24.06
CA THR A 82 -15.65 -2.69 24.29
C THR A 82 -16.03 -2.04 22.97
N GLY A 83 -17.33 -1.75 22.77
CA GLY A 83 -17.83 -1.06 21.59
C GLY A 83 -18.45 -1.99 20.54
N GLN A 84 -19.01 -1.37 19.52
CA GLN A 84 -19.68 -2.03 18.41
C GLN A 84 -18.83 -1.96 17.13
N PRO A 85 -19.04 -2.85 16.14
CA PRO A 85 -18.40 -2.73 14.83
C PRO A 85 -18.66 -1.33 14.22
N TRP A 86 -17.60 -0.72 13.69
CA TRP A 86 -17.64 0.66 13.19
C TRP A 86 -16.96 0.83 11.83
N THR A 87 -16.29 -0.20 11.32
CA THR A 87 -15.40 -0.08 10.17
C THR A 87 -16.14 0.12 8.84
N ASP A 88 -17.42 -0.19 8.76
CA ASP A 88 -18.24 -0.06 7.55
C ASP A 88 -18.55 1.39 7.16
N HIS A 89 -18.50 2.30 8.14
CA HIS A 89 -18.77 3.72 7.95
C HIS A 89 -17.52 4.61 8.05
N THR A 90 -16.37 4.01 8.33
CA THR A 90 -15.13 4.77 8.52
C THR A 90 -14.24 4.65 7.30
N PRO A 91 -13.83 5.75 6.68
CA PRO A 91 -12.90 5.72 5.57
C PRO A 91 -11.54 5.19 6.01
N LEU A 92 -10.84 4.52 5.11
CA LEU A 92 -9.43 4.20 5.31
C LEU A 92 -8.60 5.48 5.43
N PRO A 93 -7.45 5.44 6.14
CA PRO A 93 -6.55 6.59 6.22
C PRO A 93 -6.23 7.16 4.83
N GLY A 94 -6.51 8.44 4.63
CA GLY A 94 -6.36 9.11 3.34
C GLY A 94 -7.56 8.97 2.40
N GLY A 95 -8.54 8.13 2.72
CA GLY A 95 -9.72 7.88 1.89
C GLY A 95 -10.96 8.75 2.26
N ASP A 96 -10.81 9.75 3.09
CA ASP A 96 -11.87 10.62 3.60
C ASP A 96 -12.30 11.71 2.60
N PHE A 97 -12.61 11.29 1.38
CA PHE A 97 -13.12 12.14 0.30
C PHE A 97 -14.10 11.36 -0.59
N PRO A 98 -14.96 12.03 -1.39
CA PRO A 98 -15.90 11.34 -2.28
C PRO A 98 -15.21 10.40 -3.27
N MET A 99 -15.86 9.29 -3.62
CA MET A 99 -15.30 8.25 -4.50
C MET A 99 -14.85 8.80 -5.87
N ASP A 100 -15.57 9.78 -6.41
CA ASP A 100 -15.28 10.48 -7.66
C ASP A 100 -14.45 11.76 -7.46
N GLY A 101 -14.12 12.10 -6.20
CA GLY A 101 -13.47 13.36 -5.80
C GLY A 101 -11.96 13.44 -6.06
N ARG A 102 -11.31 12.38 -6.59
CA ARG A 102 -9.85 12.34 -6.73
C ARG A 102 -9.27 13.49 -7.56
N ALA A 103 -9.92 13.85 -8.67
CA ALA A 103 -9.44 14.95 -9.52
C ALA A 103 -9.51 16.30 -8.78
N ALA A 104 -10.66 16.60 -8.18
CA ALA A 104 -10.84 17.82 -7.40
C ALA A 104 -9.89 17.89 -6.19
N LEU A 105 -9.60 16.77 -5.55
CA LEU A 105 -8.62 16.68 -4.47
C LEU A 105 -7.20 17.00 -4.96
N ALA A 106 -6.82 16.52 -6.15
CA ALA A 106 -5.53 16.81 -6.75
C ALA A 106 -5.40 18.30 -7.14
N ASP A 107 -6.45 18.91 -7.69
CA ASP A 107 -6.49 20.34 -7.99
C ASP A 107 -6.37 21.18 -6.72
N LYS A 108 -7.03 20.76 -5.64
CA LYS A 108 -6.93 21.41 -4.32
C LYS A 108 -5.51 21.30 -3.74
N LEU A 109 -4.85 20.13 -3.91
CA LEU A 109 -3.47 19.97 -3.49
C LEU A 109 -2.54 20.87 -4.31
N ALA A 110 -2.72 20.93 -5.63
CA ALA A 110 -1.92 21.79 -6.51
C ALA A 110 -2.10 23.29 -6.19
N ALA A 111 -3.30 23.71 -5.82
CA ALA A 111 -3.54 25.08 -5.38
C ALA A 111 -2.84 25.41 -4.04
N GLY A 112 -2.75 24.44 -3.13
CA GLY A 112 -2.03 24.58 -1.86
C GLY A 112 -0.51 24.54 -1.97
N TYR A 113 -0.02 23.80 -2.96
CA TYR A 113 1.42 23.58 -3.20
C TYR A 113 1.79 23.82 -4.68
N PRO A 114 1.68 25.06 -5.17
CA PRO A 114 1.82 25.36 -6.59
C PRO A 114 3.20 25.03 -7.18
N PHE A 115 4.22 24.92 -6.32
CA PHE A 115 5.59 24.57 -6.72
C PHE A 115 5.76 23.09 -7.09
N LEU A 116 4.80 22.19 -6.75
CA LEU A 116 4.90 20.75 -7.07
C LEU A 116 4.49 20.41 -8.51
N GLY A 117 3.63 21.22 -9.12
CA GLY A 117 2.99 20.89 -10.38
C GLY A 117 1.87 19.85 -10.24
N LEU A 118 0.91 19.88 -11.19
CA LEU A 118 -0.32 19.09 -11.12
C LEU A 118 -0.07 17.57 -11.19
N GLU A 119 0.90 17.12 -11.97
CA GLU A 119 1.16 15.68 -12.13
C GLU A 119 1.68 15.03 -10.85
N VAL A 120 2.56 15.71 -10.12
CA VAL A 120 3.03 15.24 -8.81
C VAL A 120 1.87 15.23 -7.81
N CYS A 121 1.02 16.26 -7.82
CA CYS A 121 -0.16 16.32 -6.96
C CYS A 121 -1.16 15.19 -7.28
N ARG A 122 -1.39 14.88 -8.55
CA ARG A 122 -2.24 13.75 -8.97
C ARG A 122 -1.69 12.42 -8.49
N ARG A 123 -0.38 12.21 -8.60
CA ARG A 123 0.30 11.02 -8.11
C ARG A 123 0.17 10.91 -6.60
N MET A 124 0.48 11.98 -5.86
CA MET A 124 0.39 11.99 -4.39
C MET A 124 -1.04 11.72 -3.90
N VAL A 125 -2.04 12.36 -4.49
CA VAL A 125 -3.44 12.10 -4.15
C VAL A 125 -3.84 10.66 -4.49
N SER A 126 -3.36 10.10 -5.59
CA SER A 126 -3.65 8.71 -5.94
C SER A 126 -3.01 7.71 -4.99
N ALA A 127 -1.86 8.03 -4.41
CA ALA A 127 -1.14 7.15 -3.49
C ALA A 127 -1.58 7.34 -2.02
N TYR A 128 -1.82 8.58 -1.60
CA TYR A 128 -1.97 8.95 -0.18
C TYR A 128 -3.30 9.64 0.15
N GLY A 129 -4.09 10.03 -0.85
CA GLY A 129 -5.33 10.77 -0.65
C GLY A 129 -5.11 12.03 0.18
N THR A 130 -5.93 12.24 1.22
CA THR A 130 -5.84 13.39 2.11
C THR A 130 -4.57 13.38 2.99
N LEU A 131 -3.90 12.24 3.16
CA LEU A 131 -2.62 12.16 3.87
C LEU A 131 -1.49 12.92 3.17
N ALA A 132 -1.63 13.26 1.87
CA ALA A 132 -0.65 14.06 1.14
C ALA A 132 -0.39 15.42 1.84
N TRP A 133 -1.40 16.06 2.39
CA TRP A 133 -1.23 17.32 3.16
C TRP A 133 -0.42 17.11 4.43
N LYS A 134 -0.65 16.00 5.13
CA LYS A 134 0.12 15.68 6.34
C LYS A 134 1.58 15.40 6.03
N MET A 135 1.86 14.80 4.89
CA MET A 135 3.21 14.51 4.41
C MET A 135 3.94 15.80 4.00
N LEU A 136 3.27 16.68 3.27
CA LEU A 136 3.84 17.93 2.74
C LEU A 136 3.95 19.02 3.82
N GLY A 137 3.07 19.01 4.82
CA GLY A 137 3.08 19.96 5.95
C GLY A 137 3.02 21.41 5.48
N ASP A 138 3.84 22.26 6.09
CA ASP A 138 3.89 23.71 5.82
C ASP A 138 4.88 24.10 4.72
N ALA A 139 5.33 23.15 3.89
CA ALA A 139 6.29 23.40 2.80
C ALA A 139 5.80 24.53 1.87
N LYS A 140 6.70 25.41 1.48
CA LYS A 140 6.44 26.55 0.58
C LYS A 140 7.25 26.44 -0.73
N THR A 141 8.29 25.63 -0.72
CA THR A 141 9.20 25.41 -1.85
C THR A 141 9.54 23.93 -1.97
N THR A 142 10.11 23.53 -3.10
CA THR A 142 10.63 22.16 -3.27
C THR A 142 11.75 21.84 -2.29
N ASP A 143 12.55 22.82 -1.89
CA ASP A 143 13.66 22.63 -0.96
C ASP A 143 13.17 22.23 0.43
N ASP A 144 11.98 22.70 0.86
CA ASP A 144 11.36 22.32 2.11
C ASP A 144 10.97 20.84 2.17
N LEU A 145 10.83 20.20 1.00
CA LEU A 145 10.52 18.76 0.89
C LEU A 145 11.75 17.87 1.09
N GLY A 146 12.94 18.49 1.14
CA GLY A 146 14.21 17.79 1.21
C GLY A 146 14.69 17.34 -0.17
N GLN A 147 15.64 16.40 -0.18
CA GLN A 147 16.30 15.95 -1.40
C GLN A 147 15.32 15.46 -2.47
N ASP A 148 15.54 15.88 -3.71
CA ASP A 148 14.85 15.38 -4.89
C ASP A 148 15.58 14.13 -5.43
N PHE A 149 14.85 13.02 -5.54
CA PHE A 149 15.34 11.74 -6.07
C PHE A 149 14.88 11.49 -7.52
N GLY A 150 14.23 12.45 -8.15
CA GLY A 150 13.65 12.34 -9.49
C GLY A 150 12.23 11.77 -9.51
N GLY A 151 11.54 11.91 -10.65
CA GLY A 151 10.15 11.44 -10.79
C GLY A 151 9.15 12.10 -9.84
N GLY A 152 9.49 13.24 -9.24
CA GLY A 152 8.70 13.91 -8.21
C GLY A 152 8.73 13.22 -6.85
N LEU A 153 9.75 12.41 -6.59
CA LEU A 153 10.00 11.77 -5.29
C LEU A 153 10.92 12.64 -4.45
N PHE A 154 10.42 13.13 -3.33
CA PHE A 154 11.18 14.00 -2.42
C PHE A 154 11.44 13.33 -1.07
N GLY A 155 12.40 13.85 -0.32
CA GLY A 155 12.79 13.35 0.99
C GLY A 155 11.67 13.23 2.00
N CYS A 156 10.66 14.13 1.97
CA CYS A 156 9.48 14.04 2.82
C CYS A 156 8.67 12.75 2.56
N GLU A 157 8.49 12.38 1.29
CA GLU A 157 7.80 11.16 0.90
C GLU A 157 8.60 9.91 1.26
N VAL A 158 9.91 9.93 1.05
CA VAL A 158 10.80 8.82 1.47
C VAL A 158 10.71 8.60 2.98
N ARG A 159 10.82 9.67 3.78
CA ARG A 159 10.63 9.57 5.25
C ARG A 159 9.26 9.03 5.65
N TRP A 160 8.22 9.43 4.94
CA TRP A 160 6.87 8.91 5.15
C TRP A 160 6.80 7.41 4.91
N LEU A 161 7.33 6.94 3.77
CA LEU A 161 7.33 5.52 3.40
C LEU A 161 8.13 4.67 4.39
N VAL A 162 9.26 5.16 4.87
CA VAL A 162 10.04 4.50 5.93
C VAL A 162 9.26 4.44 7.24
N ALA A 163 8.73 5.56 7.69
CA ALA A 163 8.09 5.66 9.01
C ALA A 163 6.69 5.04 9.09
N ARG A 164 5.97 4.93 7.98
CA ARG A 164 4.56 4.54 7.94
C ARG A 164 4.26 3.30 7.12
N GLU A 165 5.13 2.94 6.19
CA GLU A 165 4.88 1.88 5.22
C GLU A 165 5.99 0.83 5.16
N PHE A 166 6.87 0.81 6.17
CA PHE A 166 7.93 -0.20 6.35
C PHE A 166 8.87 -0.32 5.14
N ALA A 167 9.12 0.77 4.42
CA ALA A 167 10.11 0.77 3.36
C ALA A 167 11.52 0.84 3.96
N LEU A 168 12.41 -0.07 3.58
CA LEU A 168 13.79 -0.15 4.07
C LEU A 168 14.82 0.08 2.97
N THR A 169 14.46 -0.19 1.73
CA THR A 169 15.36 -0.12 0.58
C THR A 169 14.80 0.76 -0.53
N ALA A 170 15.69 1.23 -1.42
CA ALA A 170 15.25 1.94 -2.63
C ALA A 170 14.31 1.09 -3.48
N GLU A 171 14.49 -0.23 -3.51
CA GLU A 171 13.60 -1.15 -4.23
C GLU A 171 12.19 -1.19 -3.60
N ASP A 172 12.08 -1.13 -2.27
CA ASP A 172 10.77 -1.03 -1.61
C ASP A 172 10.02 0.21 -2.07
N ILE A 173 10.70 1.36 -2.07
CA ILE A 173 10.12 2.65 -2.43
C ILE A 173 9.74 2.67 -3.91
N LEU A 174 10.69 2.35 -4.78
CA LEU A 174 10.56 2.55 -6.22
C LEU A 174 9.66 1.51 -6.90
N TRP A 175 9.57 0.29 -6.34
CA TRP A 175 8.87 -0.81 -7.01
C TRP A 175 7.71 -1.40 -6.22
N ARG A 176 7.79 -1.43 -4.90
CA ARG A 176 6.74 -2.02 -4.05
C ARG A 176 5.73 -0.98 -3.58
N ARG A 177 6.17 0.23 -3.25
CA ARG A 177 5.30 1.30 -2.74
C ARG A 177 4.79 2.25 -3.81
N SER A 178 5.58 2.55 -4.86
CA SER A 178 5.21 3.61 -5.80
C SER A 178 5.22 3.24 -7.28
N LYS A 179 6.06 2.38 -7.79
CA LYS A 179 6.37 2.18 -9.22
C LYS A 179 7.15 3.36 -9.86
N LEU A 180 7.73 4.26 -9.07
CA LEU A 180 8.57 5.34 -9.57
C LEU A 180 9.87 4.82 -10.23
N GLY A 181 10.24 3.56 -10.00
CA GLY A 181 11.31 2.89 -10.74
C GLY A 181 11.13 2.87 -12.27
N LEU A 182 9.90 3.14 -12.75
CA LEU A 182 9.66 3.33 -14.20
C LEU A 182 10.19 4.66 -14.74
N VAL A 183 10.40 5.67 -13.89
CA VAL A 183 10.78 7.04 -14.30
C VAL A 183 12.05 7.53 -13.63
N VAL A 184 12.43 6.95 -12.49
CA VAL A 184 13.68 7.25 -11.78
C VAL A 184 14.83 6.50 -12.44
N SER A 185 15.91 7.20 -12.78
CA SER A 185 17.10 6.60 -13.39
C SER A 185 17.88 5.72 -12.39
N PRO A 186 18.70 4.77 -12.87
CA PRO A 186 19.56 3.97 -12.00
C PRO A 186 20.51 4.81 -11.12
N ALA A 187 21.00 5.94 -11.62
CA ALA A 187 21.84 6.86 -10.86
C ALA A 187 21.08 7.50 -9.70
N GLN A 188 19.85 7.95 -9.93
CA GLN A 188 18.97 8.51 -8.90
C GLN A 188 18.56 7.43 -7.87
N ALA A 189 18.31 6.21 -8.31
CA ALA A 189 18.03 5.09 -7.42
C ALA A 189 19.23 4.78 -6.49
N ALA A 190 20.46 4.86 -7.00
CA ALA A 190 21.67 4.69 -6.18
C ALA A 190 21.83 5.82 -5.15
N VAL A 191 21.48 7.06 -5.51
CA VAL A 191 21.46 8.20 -4.55
C VAL A 191 20.43 7.97 -3.46
N LEU A 192 19.22 7.50 -3.81
CA LEU A 192 18.19 7.14 -2.83
C LEU A 192 18.67 6.04 -1.88
N ASP A 193 19.32 5.00 -2.40
CA ASP A 193 19.84 3.89 -1.59
C ASP A 193 20.94 4.35 -0.63
N GLY A 194 21.82 5.25 -1.07
CA GLY A 194 22.83 5.88 -0.22
C GLY A 194 22.20 6.71 0.90
N TRP A 195 21.21 7.53 0.57
CA TRP A 195 20.52 8.38 1.52
C TRP A 195 19.77 7.57 2.60
N LEU A 196 19.12 6.46 2.23
CA LEU A 196 18.44 5.57 3.18
C LEU A 196 19.42 5.00 4.21
N LYS A 197 20.61 4.62 3.81
CA LYS A 197 21.68 4.13 4.72
C LYS A 197 22.15 5.20 5.69
N GLU A 198 22.22 6.46 5.25
CA GLU A 198 22.64 7.59 6.09
C GLU A 198 21.60 7.96 7.15
N VAL A 199 20.31 7.88 6.82
CA VAL A 199 19.22 8.21 7.76
C VAL A 199 18.81 7.05 8.65
N GLY A 200 19.44 5.88 8.52
CA GLY A 200 19.23 4.72 9.39
C GLY A 200 17.91 3.99 9.14
N ALA A 201 17.49 3.93 7.88
CA ALA A 201 16.32 3.15 7.45
C ALA A 201 16.67 1.65 7.36
#